data_dd1cb1908dd1c8bc53b76b684c086972
#
_entry.id   dd1cb1908dd1c8bc53b76b684c086972
#
_cell.length_a   1.000
_cell.length_b   1.000
_cell.length_c   1.000
_cell.angle_alpha   90.00
_cell.angle_beta   90.00
_cell.angle_gamma   90.00
#
_symmetry.space_group_name_H-M   'P 1'
#
loop_
_entity.id
_entity.type
_entity.pdbx_description
1 polymer ?
#
loop_
_entity_poly.entity_id
_entity_poly.type
_entity_poly.pdbx_seq_one_letter_code
_entity_poly.pdbx_strand_id
1 'polypeptide(L)'
;MTNTTINDMIETIEHYAQTQPDFPVYNVLGEVHTYADLKADSDSLAAKIDSLGLPAKSPVVVYGGQEYEMLATFVALTKSGHAYIPIDSHSALERVAAIVEVAEPSLIIAIADFPMEVTVPSLSLTELQASFAQKTAYEITHSVKGDDNYYIIFTSGTTGKPKGVHISHDNLLSFTNWMITDKEFATPAQPQMLAQPPYSFDLSVMYWAPTLALGGTLFALPSAITQDFKQLFETILSLPIAIWTSTPSFADMAMLSDDFNSQKMPGLTHFYFDGEELTVKTAQKLRDRFPNARIINAYGPTEATVALSAVAVTDEMLATMKRLPIGYTKEDSPTFIIDENGQKLPNGEQGEIIVSGPAVSKGYMNNPEKTAEAFFEFEGLPAYHTGDVGSMTDEGLLLYGGRMDFQIKFNGYRIELEDVSQNLNKSKYIDSAVAVPRYNKDHKVQNLLAYVILKDGVAEQFEREIDITKAIKEDLEDIMMSYMMPSKFLYRESLPLTPNGKIDIKGLISEVNNR
;
A
#
# COMPACT_ATOMS: atom_id res chain seq x y z
N MET A 1 13.80 19.70 17.07
CA MET A 1 14.75 20.08 15.97
C MET A 1 14.15 19.48 14.71
N THR A 2 14.04 20.23 13.65
CA THR A 2 13.62 19.71 12.32
C THR A 2 14.77 18.89 11.74
N ASN A 3 14.48 17.70 11.24
CA ASN A 3 15.45 16.89 10.52
C ASN A 3 15.89 17.62 9.24
N THR A 4 17.03 17.24 8.70
CA THR A 4 17.51 17.78 7.41
C THR A 4 17.12 16.83 6.29
N THR A 5 16.88 17.37 5.10
CA THR A 5 16.63 16.59 3.89
C THR A 5 17.84 15.71 3.53
N ILE A 6 17.57 14.59 2.88
CA ILE A 6 18.59 13.73 2.27
C ILE A 6 18.62 13.93 0.75
N ASN A 7 19.74 13.65 0.12
CA ASN A 7 19.91 13.77 -1.33
C ASN A 7 19.92 12.43 -2.06
N ASP A 8 20.18 11.34 -1.35
CA ASP A 8 20.24 9.99 -1.90
C ASP A 8 19.99 8.96 -0.80
N MET A 9 19.13 7.98 -1.07
CA MET A 9 18.77 6.93 -0.10
C MET A 9 19.96 6.00 0.19
N ILE A 10 20.70 5.60 -0.85
CA ILE A 10 21.83 4.66 -0.69
C ILE A 10 22.99 5.32 0.02
N GLU A 11 23.35 6.56 -0.33
CA GLU A 11 24.39 7.32 0.37
C GLU A 11 24.05 7.50 1.84
N THR A 12 22.75 7.70 2.16
CA THR A 12 22.29 7.83 3.54
C THR A 12 22.40 6.52 4.32
N ILE A 13 22.01 5.38 3.72
CA ILE A 13 22.15 4.05 4.33
C ILE A 13 23.64 3.73 4.58
N GLU A 14 24.50 3.98 3.58
CA GLU A 14 25.95 3.80 3.71
C GLU A 14 26.57 4.67 4.82
N HIS A 15 26.09 5.90 4.96
CA HIS A 15 26.51 6.80 6.04
C HIS A 15 26.19 6.19 7.43
N TYR A 16 24.98 5.66 7.64
CA TYR A 16 24.64 5.02 8.92
C TYR A 16 25.39 3.71 9.14
N ALA A 17 25.64 2.94 8.11
CA ALA A 17 26.48 1.74 8.20
C ALA A 17 27.94 2.06 8.61
N GLN A 18 28.45 3.24 8.27
CA GLN A 18 29.78 3.71 8.67
C GLN A 18 29.78 4.35 10.06
N THR A 19 28.78 5.17 10.41
CA THR A 19 28.77 5.97 11.63
C THR A 19 28.11 5.26 12.82
N GLN A 20 27.22 4.31 12.54
CA GLN A 20 26.44 3.56 13.54
C GLN A 20 26.31 2.08 13.15
N PRO A 21 27.43 1.36 12.87
CA PRO A 21 27.40 0.01 12.31
C PRO A 21 26.60 -0.99 13.16
N ASP A 22 26.70 -0.90 14.47
CA ASP A 22 26.05 -1.83 15.41
C ASP A 22 24.61 -1.43 15.77
N PHE A 23 24.10 -0.30 15.23
CA PHE A 23 22.72 0.13 15.51
C PHE A 23 21.72 -0.76 14.76
N PRO A 24 20.65 -1.22 15.43
CA PRO A 24 19.62 -2.04 14.79
C PRO A 24 18.93 -1.31 13.63
N VAL A 25 18.86 -1.92 12.47
CA VAL A 25 18.07 -1.43 11.32
C VAL A 25 16.75 -2.18 11.20
N TYR A 26 16.77 -3.49 11.54
CA TYR A 26 15.60 -4.35 11.38
C TYR A 26 15.51 -5.33 12.55
N ASN A 27 14.30 -5.52 13.07
CA ASN A 27 14.02 -6.47 14.14
C ASN A 27 12.76 -7.28 13.79
N VAL A 28 12.92 -8.58 13.62
CA VAL A 28 11.81 -9.52 13.38
C VAL A 28 11.66 -10.38 14.62
N LEU A 29 10.70 -10.03 15.49
CA LEU A 29 10.36 -10.83 16.69
C LEU A 29 11.56 -11.17 17.59
N GLY A 30 12.55 -10.26 17.68
CA GLY A 30 13.76 -10.43 18.48
C GLY A 30 15.00 -10.87 17.69
N GLU A 31 14.87 -11.29 16.46
CA GLU A 31 16.00 -11.41 15.53
C GLU A 31 16.38 -10.03 15.02
N VAL A 32 17.61 -9.60 15.34
CA VAL A 32 18.09 -8.23 15.11
C VAL A 32 19.15 -8.21 14.04
N HIS A 33 18.98 -7.35 13.04
CA HIS A 33 19.97 -7.02 12.02
C HIS A 33 20.41 -5.57 12.18
N THR A 34 21.70 -5.31 12.02
CA THR A 34 22.33 -4.00 12.17
C THR A 34 22.52 -3.30 10.83
N TYR A 35 22.90 -2.00 10.86
CA TYR A 35 23.30 -1.29 9.64
C TYR A 35 24.55 -1.90 9.01
N ALA A 36 25.46 -2.48 9.79
CA ALA A 36 26.62 -3.22 9.26
C ALA A 36 26.18 -4.49 8.53
N ASP A 37 25.20 -5.24 9.07
CA ASP A 37 24.63 -6.42 8.40
C ASP A 37 23.96 -6.02 7.09
N LEU A 38 23.09 -4.98 7.11
CA LEU A 38 22.40 -4.49 5.92
C LEU A 38 23.39 -4.10 4.81
N LYS A 39 24.48 -3.40 5.17
CA LYS A 39 25.51 -3.06 4.22
C LYS A 39 26.21 -4.30 3.66
N ALA A 40 26.71 -5.20 4.52
CA ALA A 40 27.45 -6.37 4.10
C ALA A 40 26.63 -7.30 3.21
N ASP A 41 25.36 -7.52 3.56
CA ASP A 41 24.47 -8.41 2.84
C ASP A 41 24.04 -7.80 1.51
N SER A 42 23.65 -6.51 1.49
CA SER A 42 23.28 -5.83 0.26
C SER A 42 24.46 -5.63 -0.70
N ASP A 43 25.68 -5.38 -0.20
CA ASP A 43 26.88 -5.32 -1.03
C ASP A 43 27.16 -6.67 -1.70
N SER A 44 27.11 -7.74 -0.92
CA SER A 44 27.38 -9.09 -1.42
C SER A 44 26.36 -9.53 -2.48
N LEU A 45 25.09 -9.19 -2.26
CA LEU A 45 24.04 -9.49 -3.24
C LEU A 45 24.14 -8.58 -4.48
N ALA A 46 24.46 -7.30 -4.34
CA ALA A 46 24.67 -6.40 -5.48
C ALA A 46 25.80 -6.91 -6.40
N ALA A 47 26.93 -7.35 -5.82
CA ALA A 47 28.02 -7.98 -6.57
C ALA A 47 27.55 -9.25 -7.30
N LYS A 48 26.70 -10.07 -6.67
CA LYS A 48 26.10 -11.24 -7.30
C LYS A 48 25.19 -10.86 -8.46
N ILE A 49 24.33 -9.85 -8.30
CA ILE A 49 23.40 -9.36 -9.34
C ILE A 49 24.19 -8.86 -10.55
N ASP A 50 25.22 -8.05 -10.35
CA ASP A 50 26.10 -7.57 -11.43
C ASP A 50 26.73 -8.74 -12.20
N SER A 51 27.15 -9.80 -11.49
CA SER A 51 27.74 -10.99 -12.12
C SER A 51 26.78 -11.75 -13.05
N LEU A 52 25.47 -11.53 -12.93
CA LEU A 52 24.46 -12.13 -13.80
C LEU A 52 24.35 -11.42 -15.15
N GLY A 53 24.88 -10.21 -15.29
CA GLY A 53 24.85 -9.45 -16.55
C GLY A 53 23.44 -9.08 -17.00
N LEU A 54 22.57 -8.70 -16.09
CA LEU A 54 21.19 -8.30 -16.40
C LEU A 54 21.16 -7.06 -17.31
N PRO A 55 20.11 -6.88 -18.13
CA PRO A 55 19.93 -5.64 -18.87
C PRO A 55 19.89 -4.43 -17.91
N ALA A 56 20.59 -3.36 -18.27
CA ALA A 56 20.66 -2.16 -17.44
C ALA A 56 19.26 -1.62 -17.09
N LYS A 57 19.05 -1.25 -15.83
CA LYS A 57 17.77 -0.71 -15.29
C LYS A 57 16.56 -1.65 -15.44
N SER A 58 16.77 -2.92 -15.78
CA SER A 58 15.67 -3.88 -15.87
C SER A 58 15.05 -4.14 -14.49
N PRO A 59 13.72 -4.33 -14.41
CA PRO A 59 13.07 -4.59 -13.14
C PRO A 59 13.32 -6.02 -12.66
N VAL A 60 13.35 -6.19 -11.34
CA VAL A 60 13.54 -7.48 -10.66
C VAL A 60 12.37 -7.72 -9.71
N VAL A 61 11.73 -8.89 -9.83
CA VAL A 61 10.70 -9.32 -8.88
C VAL A 61 11.37 -9.81 -7.61
N VAL A 62 10.85 -9.36 -6.46
CA VAL A 62 11.23 -9.85 -5.13
C VAL A 62 10.00 -10.41 -4.45
N TYR A 63 10.00 -11.72 -4.22
CA TYR A 63 8.85 -12.45 -3.70
C TYR A 63 9.10 -12.91 -2.26
N GLY A 64 8.28 -12.43 -1.32
CA GLY A 64 8.43 -12.74 0.11
C GLY A 64 7.41 -11.97 0.94
N GLY A 65 7.63 -11.92 2.25
CA GLY A 65 6.77 -11.22 3.21
C GLY A 65 7.49 -10.04 3.87
N GLN A 66 7.65 -10.13 5.19
CA GLN A 66 8.32 -9.11 5.99
C GLN A 66 9.62 -9.65 6.63
N GLU A 67 10.32 -10.48 5.89
CA GLU A 67 11.65 -10.96 6.24
C GLU A 67 12.68 -9.83 6.03
N TYR A 68 13.76 -9.87 6.80
CA TYR A 68 14.89 -8.94 6.65
C TYR A 68 15.50 -9.02 5.24
N GLU A 69 15.55 -10.19 4.66
CA GLU A 69 16.07 -10.45 3.32
C GLU A 69 15.34 -9.64 2.24
N MET A 70 14.06 -9.30 2.44
CA MET A 70 13.35 -8.39 1.52
C MET A 70 14.03 -7.01 1.50
N LEU A 71 14.26 -6.41 2.67
CA LEU A 71 14.90 -5.10 2.78
C LEU A 71 16.33 -5.12 2.23
N ALA A 72 17.13 -6.11 2.60
CA ALA A 72 18.50 -6.27 2.12
C ALA A 72 18.55 -6.42 0.59
N THR A 73 17.58 -7.14 0.02
CA THR A 73 17.44 -7.31 -1.44
C THR A 73 17.06 -6.00 -2.13
N PHE A 74 16.13 -5.20 -1.56
CA PHE A 74 15.78 -3.90 -2.14
C PHE A 74 16.98 -2.97 -2.20
N VAL A 75 17.75 -2.91 -1.11
CA VAL A 75 18.98 -2.11 -1.06
C VAL A 75 20.02 -2.61 -2.06
N ALA A 76 20.20 -3.92 -2.19
CA ALA A 76 21.14 -4.52 -3.15
C ALA A 76 20.77 -4.18 -4.61
N LEU A 77 19.49 -4.33 -4.97
CA LEU A 77 18.98 -4.00 -6.30
C LEU A 77 19.16 -2.52 -6.61
N THR A 78 18.87 -1.66 -5.66
CA THR A 78 19.08 -0.21 -5.82
C THR A 78 20.56 0.13 -5.98
N LYS A 79 21.47 -0.50 -5.24
CA LYS A 79 22.92 -0.35 -5.39
C LYS A 79 23.40 -0.77 -6.78
N SER A 80 22.81 -1.84 -7.34
CA SER A 80 23.17 -2.41 -8.66
C SER A 80 22.34 -1.84 -9.82
N GLY A 81 21.61 -0.73 -9.61
CA GLY A 81 20.92 0.02 -10.68
C GLY A 81 19.62 -0.59 -11.17
N HIS A 82 18.95 -1.43 -10.37
CA HIS A 82 17.72 -2.12 -10.72
C HIS A 82 16.55 -1.69 -9.84
N ALA A 83 15.38 -1.47 -10.46
CA ALA A 83 14.14 -1.30 -9.73
C ALA A 83 13.63 -2.65 -9.19
N TYR A 84 13.08 -2.66 -7.98
CA TYR A 84 12.44 -3.85 -7.45
C TYR A 84 10.91 -3.81 -7.59
N ILE A 85 10.32 -5.00 -7.76
CA ILE A 85 8.87 -5.24 -7.79
C ILE A 85 8.54 -6.18 -6.63
N PRO A 86 8.03 -5.67 -5.51
CA PRO A 86 7.71 -6.52 -4.36
C PRO A 86 6.39 -7.26 -4.61
N ILE A 87 6.39 -8.57 -4.43
CA ILE A 87 5.19 -9.41 -4.45
C ILE A 87 5.09 -10.14 -3.11
N ASP A 88 3.96 -9.98 -2.43
CA ASP A 88 3.69 -10.67 -1.18
C ASP A 88 3.48 -12.16 -1.40
N SER A 89 4.09 -12.99 -0.55
CA SER A 89 4.02 -14.47 -0.63
C SER A 89 2.62 -15.04 -0.39
N HIS A 90 1.69 -14.24 0.13
CA HIS A 90 0.27 -14.59 0.27
C HIS A 90 -0.58 -14.16 -0.93
N SER A 91 0.04 -13.69 -2.01
CA SER A 91 -0.67 -13.33 -3.23
C SER A 91 -1.23 -14.55 -3.94
N ALA A 92 -2.48 -14.45 -4.43
CA ALA A 92 -3.09 -15.50 -5.24
C ALA A 92 -2.24 -15.80 -6.50
N LEU A 93 -2.20 -17.05 -6.90
CA LEU A 93 -1.38 -17.53 -8.01
C LEU A 93 -1.62 -16.75 -9.31
N GLU A 94 -2.89 -16.52 -9.68
CA GLU A 94 -3.22 -15.74 -10.88
C GLU A 94 -2.70 -14.31 -10.81
N ARG A 95 -2.70 -13.68 -9.63
CA ARG A 95 -2.15 -12.34 -9.44
C ARG A 95 -0.64 -12.33 -9.62
N VAL A 96 0.07 -13.30 -9.06
CA VAL A 96 1.53 -13.45 -9.24
C VAL A 96 1.85 -13.61 -10.72
N ALA A 97 1.13 -14.51 -11.41
CA ALA A 97 1.31 -14.75 -12.84
C ALA A 97 1.04 -13.50 -13.68
N ALA A 98 -0.04 -12.77 -13.38
CA ALA A 98 -0.38 -11.53 -14.09
C ALA A 98 0.66 -10.41 -13.87
N ILE A 99 1.22 -10.31 -12.66
CA ILE A 99 2.29 -9.34 -12.37
C ILE A 99 3.55 -9.72 -13.16
N VAL A 100 3.95 -10.97 -13.15
CA VAL A 100 5.13 -11.45 -13.90
C VAL A 100 4.95 -11.24 -15.40
N GLU A 101 3.74 -11.50 -15.95
CA GLU A 101 3.41 -11.25 -17.36
C GLU A 101 3.57 -9.78 -17.73
N VAL A 102 3.04 -8.86 -16.90
CA VAL A 102 3.12 -7.41 -17.18
C VAL A 102 4.51 -6.87 -16.92
N ALA A 103 5.19 -7.35 -15.88
CA ALA A 103 6.49 -6.85 -15.46
C ALA A 103 7.63 -7.27 -16.38
N GLU A 104 7.53 -8.41 -17.03
CA GLU A 104 8.62 -9.00 -17.85
C GLU A 104 10.00 -8.90 -17.12
N PRO A 105 10.11 -9.40 -15.86
CA PRO A 105 11.28 -9.17 -15.04
C PRO A 105 12.51 -9.88 -15.62
N SER A 106 13.70 -9.30 -15.43
CA SER A 106 14.96 -9.94 -15.84
C SER A 106 15.48 -10.98 -14.84
N LEU A 107 14.98 -10.91 -13.60
CA LEU A 107 15.34 -11.81 -12.50
C LEU A 107 14.16 -11.91 -11.52
N ILE A 108 14.02 -13.06 -10.89
CA ILE A 108 13.13 -13.25 -9.72
C ILE A 108 14.00 -13.65 -8.53
N ILE A 109 13.90 -12.91 -7.41
CA ILE A 109 14.50 -13.26 -6.13
C ILE A 109 13.40 -13.75 -5.22
N ALA A 110 13.41 -15.05 -4.92
CA ALA A 110 12.37 -15.74 -4.16
C ALA A 110 12.83 -16.00 -2.72
N ILE A 111 12.34 -15.19 -1.79
CA ILE A 111 12.60 -15.33 -0.35
C ILE A 111 11.64 -16.36 0.26
N ALA A 112 10.44 -16.47 -0.28
CA ALA A 112 9.52 -17.58 -0.05
C ALA A 112 9.46 -18.51 -1.27
N ASP A 113 8.87 -19.70 -1.11
CA ASP A 113 8.68 -20.64 -2.20
C ASP A 113 7.85 -20.01 -3.33
N PHE A 114 8.46 -19.82 -4.50
CA PHE A 114 7.79 -19.18 -5.62
C PHE A 114 6.72 -20.10 -6.20
N PRO A 115 5.46 -19.65 -6.38
CA PRO A 115 4.32 -20.55 -6.56
C PRO A 115 4.18 -21.13 -7.98
N MET A 116 5.09 -20.79 -8.90
CA MET A 116 5.01 -21.22 -10.30
C MET A 116 6.40 -21.42 -10.92
N GLU A 117 6.46 -22.24 -11.97
CA GLU A 117 7.67 -22.35 -12.79
C GLU A 117 7.85 -21.09 -13.66
N VAL A 118 9.09 -20.64 -13.77
CA VAL A 118 9.46 -19.45 -14.56
C VAL A 118 10.62 -19.76 -15.48
N THR A 119 10.68 -19.07 -16.61
CA THR A 119 11.78 -19.20 -17.60
C THR A 119 12.90 -18.18 -17.39
N VAL A 120 12.63 -17.12 -16.62
CA VAL A 120 13.63 -16.11 -16.26
C VAL A 120 14.56 -16.63 -15.17
N PRO A 121 15.83 -16.14 -15.10
CA PRO A 121 16.71 -16.47 -14.00
C PRO A 121 16.04 -16.25 -12.64
N SER A 122 16.32 -17.10 -11.68
CA SER A 122 15.80 -16.95 -10.32
C SER A 122 16.88 -17.24 -9.28
N LEU A 123 16.78 -16.58 -8.12
CA LEU A 123 17.58 -16.86 -6.93
C LEU A 123 16.63 -17.26 -5.80
N SER A 124 16.85 -18.44 -5.24
CA SER A 124 16.15 -18.92 -4.05
C SER A 124 16.68 -18.27 -2.77
N LEU A 125 15.94 -18.39 -1.65
CA LEU A 125 16.41 -17.94 -0.33
C LEU A 125 17.78 -18.58 0.03
N THR A 126 17.99 -19.85 -0.28
CA THR A 126 19.27 -20.54 -0.01
C THR A 126 20.42 -19.90 -0.78
N GLU A 127 20.23 -19.57 -2.06
CA GLU A 127 21.25 -18.90 -2.89
C GLU A 127 21.47 -17.45 -2.44
N LEU A 128 20.41 -16.76 -2.04
CA LEU A 128 20.47 -15.42 -1.45
C LEU A 128 21.34 -15.41 -0.19
N GLN A 129 21.01 -16.29 0.77
CA GLN A 129 21.76 -16.41 2.02
C GLN A 129 23.20 -16.88 1.80
N ALA A 130 23.44 -17.75 0.81
CA ALA A 130 24.79 -18.11 0.39
C ALA A 130 25.57 -16.92 -0.18
N SER A 131 24.90 -16.00 -0.87
CA SER A 131 25.49 -14.73 -1.31
C SER A 131 25.84 -13.84 -0.12
N PHE A 132 24.94 -13.63 0.82
CA PHE A 132 25.18 -12.86 2.05
C PHE A 132 26.40 -13.38 2.83
N ALA A 133 26.51 -14.70 2.96
CA ALA A 133 27.62 -15.35 3.68
C ALA A 133 29.01 -15.09 3.07
N GLN A 134 29.09 -14.73 1.77
CA GLN A 134 30.36 -14.40 1.10
C GLN A 134 30.95 -13.08 1.57
N LYS A 135 30.10 -12.15 2.06
CA LYS A 135 30.50 -10.80 2.50
C LYS A 135 31.39 -10.07 1.49
N THR A 136 31.05 -10.21 0.22
CA THR A 136 31.77 -9.58 -0.88
C THR A 136 31.57 -8.06 -0.81
N ALA A 137 32.66 -7.30 -0.78
CA ALA A 137 32.58 -5.85 -0.86
C ALA A 137 32.09 -5.41 -2.25
N TYR A 138 31.31 -4.35 -2.30
CA TYR A 138 30.77 -3.80 -3.54
C TYR A 138 31.09 -2.31 -3.68
N GLU A 139 31.61 -1.94 -4.86
CA GLU A 139 31.82 -0.54 -5.22
C GLU A 139 30.61 -0.03 -5.99
N ILE A 140 29.88 0.91 -5.41
CA ILE A 140 28.65 1.46 -5.98
C ILE A 140 29.01 2.42 -7.13
N THR A 141 28.83 1.99 -8.37
CA THR A 141 29.17 2.77 -9.57
C THR A 141 27.95 3.23 -10.38
N HIS A 142 26.80 2.59 -10.19
CA HIS A 142 25.61 2.80 -11.02
C HIS A 142 24.28 2.58 -10.27
N SER A 143 24.19 3.04 -9.01
CA SER A 143 22.95 2.96 -8.23
C SER A 143 21.79 3.70 -8.92
N VAL A 144 20.56 3.29 -8.57
CA VAL A 144 19.33 3.98 -9.00
C VAL A 144 19.35 5.42 -8.51
N LYS A 145 19.23 6.39 -9.42
CA LYS A 145 19.27 7.85 -9.12
C LYS A 145 18.35 8.64 -10.04
N GLY A 146 17.97 9.82 -9.58
CA GLY A 146 17.18 10.78 -10.37
C GLY A 146 15.85 10.18 -10.83
N ASP A 147 15.62 10.20 -12.14
CA ASP A 147 14.39 9.67 -12.75
C ASP A 147 14.41 8.14 -12.96
N ASP A 148 15.45 7.42 -12.54
CA ASP A 148 15.45 5.96 -12.61
C ASP A 148 14.38 5.38 -11.67
N ASN A 149 13.70 4.31 -12.10
CA ASN A 149 12.72 3.63 -11.27
C ASN A 149 13.41 3.03 -10.04
N TYR A 150 12.91 3.39 -8.86
CA TYR A 150 13.37 2.83 -7.59
C TYR A 150 12.58 1.57 -7.25
N TYR A 151 11.26 1.65 -7.34
CA TYR A 151 10.36 0.51 -7.20
C TYR A 151 9.15 0.61 -8.13
N ILE A 152 8.50 -0.54 -8.33
CA ILE A 152 7.25 -0.61 -9.08
C ILE A 152 6.25 -1.40 -8.24
N ILE A 153 5.18 -0.76 -7.78
CA ILE A 153 4.11 -1.41 -7.02
C ILE A 153 2.90 -1.64 -7.89
N PHE A 154 2.34 -2.85 -7.81
CA PHE A 154 1.18 -3.25 -8.60
C PHE A 154 -0.13 -3.03 -7.84
N THR A 155 -1.01 -2.24 -8.43
CA THR A 155 -2.37 -1.98 -7.92
C THR A 155 -3.41 -2.78 -8.72
N SER A 156 -4.65 -2.91 -8.19
CA SER A 156 -5.78 -3.47 -8.94
C SER A 156 -6.11 -2.59 -10.16
N GLY A 157 -6.54 -3.22 -11.24
CA GLY A 157 -6.93 -2.54 -12.47
C GLY A 157 -8.39 -2.80 -12.81
N THR A 158 -9.10 -1.81 -13.36
CA THR A 158 -10.50 -1.91 -13.78
C THR A 158 -10.73 -2.97 -14.87
N THR A 159 -9.69 -3.40 -15.56
CA THR A 159 -9.73 -4.44 -16.61
C THR A 159 -9.37 -5.84 -16.10
N GLY A 160 -9.21 -6.04 -14.79
CA GLY A 160 -8.76 -7.31 -14.19
C GLY A 160 -7.26 -7.57 -14.32
N LYS A 161 -6.50 -6.77 -15.08
CA LYS A 161 -5.04 -6.84 -15.10
C LYS A 161 -4.44 -5.84 -14.13
N PRO A 162 -3.46 -6.23 -13.30
CA PRO A 162 -2.81 -5.31 -12.36
C PRO A 162 -2.00 -4.24 -13.11
N LYS A 163 -1.94 -3.03 -12.52
CA LYS A 163 -1.19 -1.88 -13.05
C LYS A 163 0.07 -1.66 -12.21
N GLY A 164 1.25 -1.76 -12.81
CA GLY A 164 2.52 -1.46 -12.15
C GLY A 164 2.82 0.04 -12.21
N VAL A 165 2.83 0.70 -11.06
CA VAL A 165 3.11 2.14 -10.94
C VAL A 165 4.61 2.35 -10.81
N HIS A 166 5.20 3.12 -11.71
CA HIS A 166 6.62 3.46 -11.71
C HIS A 166 6.93 4.57 -10.70
N ILE A 167 7.68 4.28 -9.67
CA ILE A 167 8.17 5.29 -8.73
C ILE A 167 9.67 5.48 -8.90
N SER A 168 10.07 6.70 -9.26
CA SER A 168 11.47 7.05 -9.44
C SER A 168 12.15 7.34 -8.10
N HIS A 169 13.49 7.40 -8.11
CA HIS A 169 14.25 7.85 -6.95
C HIS A 169 13.88 9.28 -6.53
N ASP A 170 13.67 10.19 -7.49
CA ASP A 170 13.26 11.56 -7.19
C ASP A 170 11.86 11.63 -6.59
N ASN A 171 10.90 10.81 -7.07
CA ASN A 171 9.59 10.69 -6.44
C ASN A 171 9.73 10.25 -4.98
N LEU A 172 10.53 9.20 -4.73
CA LEU A 172 10.78 8.67 -3.38
C LEU A 172 11.45 9.72 -2.48
N LEU A 173 12.44 10.45 -2.98
CA LEU A 173 13.11 11.52 -2.21
C LEU A 173 12.15 12.65 -1.85
N SER A 174 11.30 13.08 -2.80
CA SER A 174 10.29 14.10 -2.56
C SER A 174 9.36 13.70 -1.41
N PHE A 175 8.87 12.46 -1.42
CA PHE A 175 8.03 11.91 -0.35
C PHE A 175 8.80 11.77 0.98
N THR A 176 9.98 11.15 0.96
CA THR A 176 10.78 10.88 2.16
C THR A 176 11.19 12.17 2.85
N ASN A 177 11.69 13.16 2.09
CA ASN A 177 12.10 14.44 2.61
C ASN A 177 10.92 15.20 3.25
N TRP A 178 9.73 15.14 2.63
CA TRP A 178 8.54 15.71 3.23
C TRP A 178 8.21 15.04 4.58
N MET A 179 8.16 13.71 4.66
CA MET A 179 7.86 13.02 5.91
C MET A 179 8.84 13.33 7.05
N ILE A 180 10.12 13.51 6.74
CA ILE A 180 11.13 13.73 7.79
C ILE A 180 11.27 15.19 8.20
N THR A 181 10.82 16.15 7.37
CA THR A 181 10.98 17.59 7.65
C THR A 181 9.68 18.32 7.98
N ASP A 182 8.54 17.75 7.58
CA ASP A 182 7.25 18.43 7.73
C ASP A 182 6.78 18.42 9.19
N LYS A 183 6.19 19.57 9.59
CA LYS A 183 5.70 19.83 10.95
C LYS A 183 4.49 18.95 11.34
N GLU A 184 3.69 18.50 10.36
CA GLU A 184 2.53 17.64 10.63
C GLU A 184 3.00 16.27 11.09
N PHE A 185 3.97 15.65 10.42
CA PHE A 185 4.56 14.39 10.85
C PHE A 185 5.38 14.54 12.13
N ALA A 186 6.22 15.56 12.20
CA ALA A 186 7.15 15.79 13.31
C ALA A 186 7.97 14.53 13.64
N THR A 187 8.40 13.80 12.60
CA THR A 187 9.10 12.51 12.72
C THR A 187 10.33 12.64 13.61
N PRO A 188 10.43 11.87 14.71
CA PRO A 188 11.59 11.92 15.60
C PRO A 188 12.86 11.40 14.92
N ALA A 189 14.01 11.85 15.37
CA ALA A 189 15.29 11.29 14.95
C ALA A 189 15.40 9.81 15.37
N GLN A 190 16.08 8.98 14.56
CA GLN A 190 16.22 7.53 14.80
C GLN A 190 14.88 6.86 15.14
N PRO A 191 13.87 6.96 14.26
CA PRO A 191 12.54 6.48 14.55
C PRO A 191 12.51 4.96 14.73
N GLN A 192 11.70 4.51 15.68
CA GLN A 192 11.40 3.10 15.92
C GLN A 192 10.00 2.83 15.37
N MET A 193 9.94 2.32 14.16
CA MET A 193 8.67 2.22 13.41
C MET A 193 8.13 0.79 13.32
N LEU A 194 6.83 0.66 13.48
CA LEU A 194 6.12 -0.57 13.16
C LEU A 194 6.16 -0.81 11.65
N ALA A 195 6.67 -1.96 11.21
CA ALA A 195 6.66 -2.42 9.83
C ALA A 195 5.61 -3.52 9.66
N GLN A 196 4.33 -3.12 9.50
CA GLN A 196 3.19 -4.04 9.37
C GLN A 196 2.64 -4.12 7.93
N PRO A 197 2.39 -3.01 7.22
CA PRO A 197 1.92 -3.10 5.84
C PRO A 197 2.90 -3.91 4.96
N PRO A 198 2.41 -4.84 4.11
CA PRO A 198 3.29 -5.63 3.25
C PRO A 198 4.03 -4.74 2.25
N TYR A 199 5.23 -5.15 1.86
CA TYR A 199 6.07 -4.39 0.92
C TYR A 199 5.44 -4.22 -0.48
N SER A 200 4.54 -5.11 -0.87
CA SER A 200 3.74 -4.98 -2.09
C SER A 200 2.69 -3.87 -2.04
N PHE A 201 2.59 -3.16 -0.91
CA PHE A 201 1.69 -2.05 -0.64
C PHE A 201 2.50 -0.78 -0.40
N ASP A 202 2.14 0.33 -1.06
CA ASP A 202 2.89 1.58 -0.98
C ASP A 202 2.90 2.22 0.43
N LEU A 203 1.89 1.92 1.26
CA LEU A 203 1.90 2.29 2.68
C LEU A 203 3.17 1.77 3.41
N SER A 204 3.81 0.71 2.91
CA SER A 204 5.08 0.24 3.43
C SER A 204 6.19 1.28 3.33
N VAL A 205 6.19 2.09 2.29
CA VAL A 205 7.18 3.15 2.08
C VAL A 205 7.12 4.19 3.20
N MET A 206 5.93 4.41 3.78
CA MET A 206 5.73 5.34 4.89
C MET A 206 6.46 4.92 6.18
N TYR A 207 6.83 3.64 6.31
CA TYR A 207 7.65 3.22 7.44
C TYR A 207 9.13 3.02 7.07
N TRP A 208 9.46 2.34 5.95
CA TRP A 208 10.86 2.01 5.70
C TRP A 208 11.69 3.23 5.21
N ALA A 209 11.11 4.11 4.37
CA ALA A 209 11.86 5.22 3.81
C ALA A 209 12.31 6.25 4.88
N PRO A 210 11.43 6.81 5.73
CA PRO A 210 11.87 7.72 6.79
C PRO A 210 12.73 7.04 7.86
N THR A 211 12.54 5.73 8.12
CA THR A 211 13.38 4.99 9.07
C THR A 211 14.82 4.92 8.57
N LEU A 212 15.04 4.52 7.31
CA LEU A 212 16.37 4.44 6.72
C LEU A 212 17.00 5.82 6.52
N ALA A 213 16.18 6.83 6.18
CA ALA A 213 16.63 8.21 6.03
C ALA A 213 17.13 8.85 7.34
N LEU A 214 16.64 8.39 8.49
CA LEU A 214 16.97 8.95 9.81
C LEU A 214 17.76 7.99 10.69
N GLY A 215 18.26 6.87 10.18
CA GLY A 215 19.05 5.90 10.93
C GLY A 215 18.29 5.21 12.05
N GLY A 216 17.02 4.92 11.83
CA GLY A 216 16.11 4.29 12.80
C GLY A 216 16.06 2.77 12.71
N THR A 217 15.07 2.17 13.39
CA THR A 217 14.83 0.72 13.43
C THR A 217 13.42 0.37 12.97
N LEU A 218 13.31 -0.62 12.11
CA LEU A 218 12.05 -1.25 11.70
C LEU A 218 11.74 -2.45 12.61
N PHE A 219 10.54 -2.48 13.15
CA PHE A 219 10.02 -3.61 13.91
C PHE A 219 8.98 -4.33 13.06
N ALA A 220 9.38 -5.42 12.44
CA ALA A 220 8.54 -6.18 11.54
C ALA A 220 7.49 -7.00 12.28
N LEU A 221 6.29 -6.99 11.73
CA LEU A 221 5.16 -7.78 12.21
C LEU A 221 4.70 -8.74 11.10
N PRO A 222 5.25 -9.96 11.03
CA PRO A 222 4.92 -10.95 10.00
C PRO A 222 3.43 -11.28 9.94
N SER A 223 2.94 -11.63 8.74
CA SER A 223 1.53 -11.95 8.50
C SER A 223 1.02 -13.13 9.34
N ALA A 224 1.86 -14.10 9.65
CA ALA A 224 1.52 -15.21 10.54
C ALA A 224 1.09 -14.74 11.94
N ILE A 225 1.69 -13.65 12.45
CA ILE A 225 1.31 -13.03 13.73
C ILE A 225 -0.01 -12.28 13.60
N THR A 226 -0.22 -11.55 12.49
CA THR A 226 -1.43 -10.74 12.31
C THR A 226 -2.70 -11.57 12.11
N GLN A 227 -2.57 -12.83 11.74
CA GLN A 227 -3.68 -13.78 11.56
C GLN A 227 -4.13 -14.44 12.88
N ASP A 228 -3.32 -14.41 13.93
CA ASP A 228 -3.66 -14.92 15.26
C ASP A 228 -3.82 -13.76 16.24
N PHE A 229 -5.06 -13.43 16.61
CA PHE A 229 -5.37 -12.30 17.51
C PHE A 229 -4.65 -12.35 18.85
N LYS A 230 -4.46 -13.54 19.42
CA LYS A 230 -3.76 -13.67 20.69
C LYS A 230 -2.29 -13.33 20.54
N GLN A 231 -1.63 -13.93 19.55
CA GLN A 231 -0.22 -13.64 19.26
C GLN A 231 -0.04 -12.17 18.86
N LEU A 232 -0.96 -11.63 18.06
CA LEU A 232 -0.94 -10.24 17.64
C LEU A 232 -0.92 -9.28 18.84
N PHE A 233 -1.85 -9.45 19.79
CA PHE A 233 -1.93 -8.55 20.94
C PHE A 233 -0.71 -8.69 21.87
N GLU A 234 -0.26 -9.91 22.11
CA GLU A 234 0.95 -10.15 22.92
C GLU A 234 2.19 -9.54 22.25
N THR A 235 2.34 -9.72 20.95
CA THR A 235 3.49 -9.21 20.18
C THR A 235 3.50 -7.68 20.13
N ILE A 236 2.39 -7.05 19.74
CA ILE A 236 2.29 -5.58 19.66
C ILE A 236 2.71 -4.92 20.98
N LEU A 237 2.23 -5.43 22.11
CA LEU A 237 2.55 -4.87 23.44
C LEU A 237 4.01 -5.04 23.83
N SER A 238 4.74 -5.96 23.22
CA SER A 238 6.16 -6.21 23.47
C SER A 238 7.10 -5.36 22.61
N LEU A 239 6.60 -4.76 21.52
CA LEU A 239 7.42 -4.00 20.58
C LEU A 239 7.79 -2.62 21.15
N PRO A 240 9.08 -2.24 21.16
CA PRO A 240 9.53 -0.93 21.64
C PRO A 240 9.39 0.16 20.56
N ILE A 241 8.22 0.24 19.93
CA ILE A 241 7.96 1.19 18.85
C ILE A 241 7.58 2.57 19.38
N ALA A 242 8.06 3.60 18.67
CA ALA A 242 7.68 4.99 18.90
C ALA A 242 6.65 5.49 17.88
N ILE A 243 6.62 4.89 16.69
CA ILE A 243 5.74 5.27 15.60
C ILE A 243 4.98 4.03 15.11
N TRP A 244 3.67 4.15 15.08
CA TRP A 244 2.75 3.20 14.49
C TRP A 244 2.39 3.64 13.09
N THR A 245 2.66 2.81 12.08
CA THR A 245 2.25 3.05 10.69
C THR A 245 1.34 1.93 10.25
N SER A 246 0.11 2.25 9.91
CA SER A 246 -0.86 1.28 9.41
C SER A 246 -2.06 1.94 8.75
N THR A 247 -2.97 1.13 8.22
CA THR A 247 -4.34 1.59 7.93
C THR A 247 -5.13 1.80 9.22
N PRO A 248 -6.14 2.68 9.22
CA PRO A 248 -7.07 2.83 10.35
C PRO A 248 -7.72 1.53 10.80
N SER A 249 -8.04 0.63 9.87
CA SER A 249 -8.64 -0.67 10.18
C SER A 249 -7.73 -1.56 11.04
N PHE A 250 -6.42 -1.55 10.79
CA PHE A 250 -5.48 -2.32 11.60
C PHE A 250 -5.35 -1.75 13.03
N ALA A 251 -5.40 -0.42 13.18
CA ALA A 251 -5.45 0.20 14.50
C ALA A 251 -6.77 -0.11 15.23
N ASP A 252 -7.92 -0.10 14.53
CA ASP A 252 -9.21 -0.54 15.10
C ASP A 252 -9.12 -1.97 15.64
N MET A 253 -8.42 -2.87 14.92
CA MET A 253 -8.19 -4.25 15.36
C MET A 253 -7.27 -4.31 16.59
N ALA A 254 -6.18 -3.58 16.62
CA ALA A 254 -5.31 -3.49 17.80
C ALA A 254 -6.07 -2.97 19.03
N MET A 255 -6.99 -2.02 18.82
CA MET A 255 -7.85 -1.46 19.87
C MET A 255 -8.97 -2.41 20.34
N LEU A 256 -9.08 -3.63 19.86
CA LEU A 256 -9.91 -4.67 20.48
C LEU A 256 -9.30 -5.12 21.82
N SER A 257 -7.98 -5.02 21.98
CA SER A 257 -7.33 -5.20 23.27
C SER A 257 -7.40 -3.92 24.11
N ASP A 258 -7.84 -4.02 25.37
CA ASP A 258 -7.85 -2.89 26.30
C ASP A 258 -6.44 -2.51 26.77
N ASP A 259 -5.46 -3.43 26.66
CA ASP A 259 -4.04 -3.19 26.97
C ASP A 259 -3.33 -2.35 25.90
N PHE A 260 -3.90 -2.18 24.72
CA PHE A 260 -3.37 -1.26 23.70
C PHE A 260 -3.65 0.20 24.11
N ASN A 261 -2.78 0.74 24.96
CA ASN A 261 -2.90 2.08 25.55
C ASN A 261 -1.54 2.63 25.98
N SER A 262 -1.48 3.93 26.29
CA SER A 262 -0.24 4.63 26.68
C SER A 262 0.38 4.17 28.00
N GLN A 263 -0.36 3.47 28.87
CA GLN A 263 0.21 2.91 30.11
C GLN A 263 1.05 1.67 29.82
N LYS A 264 0.64 0.85 28.86
CA LYS A 264 1.33 -0.36 28.42
C LYS A 264 2.39 -0.06 27.35
N MET A 265 2.17 0.94 26.51
CA MET A 265 3.07 1.35 25.44
C MET A 265 3.45 2.84 25.58
N PRO A 266 4.17 3.23 26.64
CA PRO A 266 4.49 4.64 26.91
C PRO A 266 5.44 5.26 25.86
N GLY A 267 6.16 4.43 25.09
CA GLY A 267 7.05 4.87 24.01
C GLY A 267 6.32 5.22 22.72
N LEU A 268 5.07 4.78 22.53
CA LEU A 268 4.29 5.01 21.31
C LEU A 268 3.72 6.44 21.31
N THR A 269 4.33 7.29 20.49
CA THR A 269 4.09 8.75 20.48
C THR A 269 3.45 9.25 19.18
N HIS A 270 3.50 8.45 18.11
CA HIS A 270 2.97 8.85 16.81
C HIS A 270 2.17 7.71 16.17
N PHE A 271 1.09 8.08 15.50
CA PHE A 271 0.30 7.21 14.63
C PHE A 271 0.24 7.84 13.24
N TYR A 272 0.72 7.13 12.22
CA TYR A 272 0.66 7.54 10.83
C TYR A 272 -0.35 6.66 10.10
N PHE A 273 -1.40 7.29 9.58
CA PHE A 273 -2.48 6.62 8.85
C PHE A 273 -2.55 7.08 7.42
N ASP A 274 -2.65 6.14 6.51
CA ASP A 274 -3.02 6.31 5.11
C ASP A 274 -3.71 5.04 4.60
N GLY A 275 -4.13 5.04 3.32
CA GLY A 275 -4.70 3.89 2.65
C GLY A 275 -6.20 3.69 2.88
N GLU A 276 -6.79 4.26 3.94
CA GLU A 276 -8.23 4.25 4.25
C GLU A 276 -8.68 5.56 4.91
N GLU A 277 -9.99 5.77 4.97
CA GLU A 277 -10.54 6.89 5.73
C GLU A 277 -10.33 6.69 7.24
N LEU A 278 -9.59 7.61 7.86
CA LEU A 278 -9.52 7.71 9.32
C LEU A 278 -10.80 8.36 9.82
N THR A 279 -11.66 7.58 10.48
CA THR A 279 -12.92 8.12 11.02
C THR A 279 -12.68 8.92 12.29
N VAL A 280 -13.56 9.92 12.56
CA VAL A 280 -13.56 10.67 13.83
C VAL A 280 -13.62 9.71 15.03
N LYS A 281 -14.44 8.65 14.93
CA LYS A 281 -14.59 7.64 15.98
C LYS A 281 -13.30 6.87 16.26
N THR A 282 -12.60 6.41 15.23
CA THR A 282 -11.31 5.72 15.37
C THR A 282 -10.27 6.64 15.99
N ALA A 283 -10.16 7.87 15.48
CA ALA A 283 -9.22 8.86 15.98
C ALA A 283 -9.54 9.28 17.44
N GLN A 284 -10.81 9.45 17.81
CA GLN A 284 -11.22 9.74 19.20
C GLN A 284 -10.84 8.60 20.13
N LYS A 285 -11.11 7.34 19.75
CA LYS A 285 -10.74 6.17 20.56
C LYS A 285 -9.22 6.06 20.76
N LEU A 286 -8.43 6.39 19.74
CA LEU A 286 -6.96 6.47 19.86
C LEU A 286 -6.54 7.61 20.79
N ARG A 287 -7.14 8.80 20.66
CA ARG A 287 -6.88 9.95 21.55
C ARG A 287 -7.17 9.61 23.01
N ASP A 288 -8.27 8.92 23.29
CA ASP A 288 -8.64 8.50 24.64
C ASP A 288 -7.61 7.53 25.24
N ARG A 289 -7.02 6.63 24.42
CA ARG A 289 -6.04 5.63 24.86
C ARG A 289 -4.61 6.15 24.88
N PHE A 290 -4.27 7.07 23.97
CA PHE A 290 -2.95 7.68 23.82
C PHE A 290 -3.08 9.21 23.79
N PRO A 291 -3.40 9.84 24.92
CA PRO A 291 -3.79 11.26 24.96
C PRO A 291 -2.69 12.23 24.49
N ASN A 292 -1.42 11.81 24.59
CA ASN A 292 -0.27 12.62 24.20
C ASN A 292 0.29 12.24 22.82
N ALA A 293 -0.24 11.22 22.17
CA ALA A 293 0.26 10.80 20.86
C ALA A 293 -0.24 11.72 19.76
N ARG A 294 0.62 11.92 18.77
CA ARG A 294 0.30 12.63 17.54
C ARG A 294 -0.37 11.67 16.57
N ILE A 295 -1.57 11.99 16.13
CA ILE A 295 -2.34 11.18 15.18
C ILE A 295 -2.33 11.93 13.85
N ILE A 296 -1.72 11.32 12.83
CA ILE A 296 -1.57 11.90 11.50
C ILE A 296 -2.52 11.19 10.54
N ASN A 297 -3.38 11.95 9.87
CA ASN A 297 -4.17 11.48 8.73
C ASN A 297 -3.50 11.95 7.45
N ALA A 298 -2.93 11.03 6.69
CA ALA A 298 -2.30 11.29 5.40
C ALA A 298 -3.19 10.80 4.25
N TYR A 299 -2.96 11.32 3.06
CA TYR A 299 -3.70 10.95 1.86
C TYR A 299 -2.80 11.07 0.63
N GLY A 300 -2.92 10.06 -0.24
CA GLY A 300 -2.41 10.03 -1.60
C GLY A 300 -2.78 8.75 -2.32
N PRO A 301 -2.74 8.75 -3.66
CA PRO A 301 -2.76 7.53 -4.46
C PRO A 301 -1.34 7.02 -4.66
N THR A 302 -1.19 5.74 -4.96
CA THR A 302 0.10 5.11 -5.31
C THR A 302 0.78 5.84 -6.46
N GLU A 303 -0.01 6.35 -7.41
CA GLU A 303 0.42 7.12 -8.58
C GLU A 303 1.03 8.49 -8.23
N ALA A 304 0.91 8.93 -6.97
CA ALA A 304 1.55 10.14 -6.45
C ALA A 304 2.43 9.83 -5.22
N THR A 305 3.07 8.68 -5.22
CA THR A 305 4.08 8.25 -4.24
C THR A 305 3.56 8.26 -2.82
N VAL A 306 2.67 7.32 -2.51
CA VAL A 306 2.09 7.03 -1.19
C VAL A 306 1.14 8.12 -0.70
N ALA A 307 1.67 9.30 -0.33
CA ALA A 307 0.89 10.41 0.19
C ALA A 307 1.50 11.76 -0.21
N LEU A 308 0.65 12.75 -0.34
CA LEU A 308 1.05 14.12 -0.67
C LEU A 308 0.33 15.17 0.18
N SER A 309 -0.61 14.77 0.99
CA SER A 309 -1.21 15.64 2.02
C SER A 309 -1.30 14.93 3.36
N ALA A 310 -1.23 15.71 4.43
CA ALA A 310 -1.32 15.21 5.79
C ALA A 310 -1.82 16.29 6.75
N VAL A 311 -2.42 15.84 7.86
CA VAL A 311 -2.79 16.70 8.97
C VAL A 311 -2.66 15.98 10.30
N ALA A 312 -2.13 16.67 11.30
CA ALA A 312 -2.20 16.22 12.69
C ALA A 312 -3.63 16.45 13.21
N VAL A 313 -4.32 15.39 13.59
CA VAL A 313 -5.68 15.45 14.10
C VAL A 313 -5.70 16.16 15.46
N THR A 314 -6.46 17.24 15.55
CA THR A 314 -6.61 18.04 16.77
C THR A 314 -7.90 17.68 17.54
N ASP A 315 -7.95 18.04 18.83
CA ASP A 315 -9.15 17.83 19.64
C ASP A 315 -10.33 18.69 19.13
N GLU A 316 -10.04 19.85 18.51
CA GLU A 316 -11.06 20.68 17.86
C GLU A 316 -11.69 19.95 16.66
N MET A 317 -10.86 19.31 15.79
CA MET A 317 -11.37 18.51 14.67
C MET A 317 -12.23 17.35 15.16
N LEU A 318 -11.82 16.67 16.22
CA LEU A 318 -12.60 15.58 16.82
C LEU A 318 -13.94 16.05 17.39
N ALA A 319 -13.99 17.26 17.95
CA ALA A 319 -15.20 17.82 18.54
C ALA A 319 -16.19 18.40 17.51
N THR A 320 -15.70 18.92 16.39
CA THR A 320 -16.51 19.75 15.47
C THR A 320 -16.76 19.11 14.11
N MET A 321 -15.89 18.22 13.64
CA MET A 321 -15.98 17.66 12.29
C MET A 321 -16.74 16.33 12.28
N LYS A 322 -17.55 16.12 11.25
CA LYS A 322 -18.20 14.82 11.00
C LYS A 322 -17.28 13.85 10.27
N ARG A 323 -16.34 14.38 9.48
CA ARG A 323 -15.35 13.66 8.70
C ARG A 323 -14.03 14.40 8.84
N LEU A 324 -12.95 13.67 9.10
CA LEU A 324 -11.63 14.29 9.21
C LEU A 324 -11.13 14.76 7.83
N PRO A 325 -10.42 15.90 7.79
CA PRO A 325 -9.79 16.37 6.55
C PRO A 325 -8.64 15.45 6.16
N ILE A 326 -8.32 15.45 4.88
CA ILE A 326 -7.15 14.72 4.34
C ILE A 326 -5.86 15.56 4.35
N GLY A 327 -5.95 16.79 4.85
CA GLY A 327 -4.79 17.56 5.26
C GLY A 327 -4.35 18.66 4.32
N TYR A 328 -3.15 19.17 4.60
CA TYR A 328 -2.46 20.17 3.79
C TYR A 328 -1.51 19.46 2.84
N THR A 329 -1.47 19.92 1.60
CA THR A 329 -0.56 19.35 0.58
C THR A 329 0.87 19.75 0.85
N LYS A 330 1.83 18.88 0.46
CA LYS A 330 3.24 19.23 0.50
C LYS A 330 3.50 20.44 -0.43
N GLU A 331 4.46 21.27 -0.03
CA GLU A 331 4.74 22.56 -0.66
C GLU A 331 5.09 22.43 -2.16
N ASP A 332 5.83 21.38 -2.54
CA ASP A 332 6.28 21.15 -3.92
C ASP A 332 5.26 20.38 -4.79
N SER A 333 4.11 19.99 -4.24
CA SER A 333 3.09 19.19 -4.93
C SER A 333 1.71 19.85 -4.86
N PRO A 334 1.51 20.94 -5.61
CA PRO A 334 0.24 21.66 -5.61
C PRO A 334 -0.91 20.76 -6.05
N THR A 335 -2.04 20.90 -5.36
CA THR A 335 -3.26 20.14 -5.58
C THR A 335 -4.37 21.09 -6.00
N PHE A 336 -5.21 20.66 -6.93
CA PHE A 336 -6.30 21.46 -7.49
C PHE A 336 -7.61 20.70 -7.40
N ILE A 337 -8.70 21.47 -7.36
CA ILE A 337 -10.06 20.92 -7.52
C ILE A 337 -10.55 21.37 -8.90
N ILE A 338 -11.00 20.42 -9.73
CA ILE A 338 -11.51 20.71 -11.07
C ILE A 338 -12.96 20.27 -11.25
N ASP A 339 -13.64 20.91 -12.19
CA ASP A 339 -14.98 20.51 -12.66
C ASP A 339 -14.89 19.40 -13.73
N GLU A 340 -16.07 18.97 -14.24
CA GLU A 340 -16.20 17.97 -15.31
C GLU A 340 -15.59 18.40 -16.65
N ASN A 341 -15.31 19.71 -16.84
CA ASN A 341 -14.69 20.26 -18.03
C ASN A 341 -13.17 20.46 -17.85
N GLY A 342 -12.58 20.04 -16.71
CA GLY A 342 -11.18 20.20 -16.39
C GLY A 342 -10.79 21.61 -15.95
N GLN A 343 -11.77 22.48 -15.60
CA GLN A 343 -11.51 23.84 -15.14
C GLN A 343 -11.35 23.88 -13.61
N LYS A 344 -10.34 24.60 -13.17
CA LYS A 344 -10.06 24.79 -11.74
C LYS A 344 -11.21 25.50 -11.05
N LEU A 345 -11.70 24.89 -9.98
CA LEU A 345 -12.77 25.44 -9.14
C LEU A 345 -12.22 26.34 -8.03
N PRO A 346 -13.00 27.34 -7.61
CA PRO A 346 -12.70 28.15 -6.43
C PRO A 346 -12.69 27.30 -5.15
N ASN A 347 -12.00 27.80 -4.12
CA ASN A 347 -12.03 27.19 -2.79
C ASN A 347 -13.48 27.05 -2.28
N GLY A 348 -13.77 25.95 -1.58
CA GLY A 348 -15.09 25.60 -1.07
C GLY A 348 -16.00 24.84 -2.05
N GLU A 349 -15.74 24.87 -3.35
CA GLU A 349 -16.49 24.11 -4.33
C GLU A 349 -15.96 22.67 -4.44
N GLN A 350 -16.90 21.71 -4.69
CA GLN A 350 -16.57 20.30 -4.85
C GLN A 350 -16.31 19.93 -6.29
N GLY A 351 -15.26 19.17 -6.52
CA GLY A 351 -14.90 18.59 -7.80
C GLY A 351 -13.90 17.46 -7.66
N GLU A 352 -13.26 17.06 -8.76
CA GLU A 352 -12.19 16.08 -8.72
C GLU A 352 -10.92 16.66 -8.12
N ILE A 353 -10.27 15.90 -7.25
CA ILE A 353 -8.96 16.24 -6.70
C ILE A 353 -7.90 15.89 -7.75
N ILE A 354 -7.16 16.88 -8.23
CA ILE A 354 -5.99 16.69 -9.08
C ILE A 354 -4.75 16.89 -8.24
N VAL A 355 -3.83 15.95 -8.32
CA VAL A 355 -2.52 16.03 -7.68
C VAL A 355 -1.44 16.30 -8.72
N SER A 356 -0.43 17.10 -8.38
CA SER A 356 0.63 17.46 -9.33
C SER A 356 2.00 17.59 -8.65
N GLY A 357 3.05 17.75 -9.45
CA GLY A 357 4.41 17.98 -8.97
C GLY A 357 5.29 16.73 -8.90
N PRO A 358 6.43 16.80 -8.17
CA PRO A 358 7.48 15.78 -8.19
C PRO A 358 7.08 14.45 -7.52
N ALA A 359 5.95 14.41 -6.83
CA ALA A 359 5.40 13.17 -6.28
C ALA A 359 4.68 12.31 -7.34
N VAL A 360 4.26 12.90 -8.48
CA VAL A 360 3.52 12.19 -9.53
C VAL A 360 4.43 11.25 -10.28
N SER A 361 4.02 9.99 -10.40
CA SER A 361 4.77 8.93 -11.06
C SER A 361 4.82 9.12 -12.59
N LYS A 362 5.70 8.36 -13.26
CA LYS A 362 5.83 8.39 -14.73
C LYS A 362 4.73 7.65 -15.47
N GLY A 363 3.81 7.01 -14.76
CA GLY A 363 2.72 6.24 -15.34
C GLY A 363 2.77 4.75 -15.02
N TYR A 364 2.07 3.98 -15.83
CA TYR A 364 1.90 2.55 -15.65
C TYR A 364 2.83 1.73 -16.55
N MET A 365 3.46 0.74 -15.96
CA MET A 365 4.35 -0.20 -16.63
C MET A 365 3.64 -0.92 -17.78
N ASN A 366 4.24 -0.88 -18.97
CA ASN A 366 3.76 -1.53 -20.18
C ASN A 366 2.28 -1.22 -20.52
N ASN A 367 1.77 -0.05 -20.08
CA ASN A 367 0.38 0.36 -20.30
C ASN A 367 0.27 1.85 -20.70
N PRO A 368 0.70 2.22 -21.92
CA PRO A 368 0.69 3.61 -22.36
C PRO A 368 -0.72 4.20 -22.51
N GLU A 369 -1.71 3.38 -22.84
CA GLU A 369 -3.11 3.80 -22.99
C GLU A 369 -3.66 4.30 -21.65
N LYS A 370 -3.56 3.48 -20.59
CA LYS A 370 -4.01 3.87 -19.24
C LYS A 370 -3.15 4.99 -18.65
N THR A 371 -1.87 5.05 -19.01
CA THR A 371 -1.02 6.18 -18.64
C THR A 371 -1.56 7.49 -19.22
N ALA A 372 -1.86 7.52 -20.53
CA ALA A 372 -2.40 8.71 -21.20
C ALA A 372 -3.81 9.11 -20.72
N GLU A 373 -4.61 8.15 -20.20
CA GLU A 373 -5.92 8.45 -19.61
C GLU A 373 -5.81 9.13 -18.23
N ALA A 374 -4.84 8.73 -17.42
CA ALA A 374 -4.77 9.12 -16.01
C ALA A 374 -3.73 10.21 -15.71
N PHE A 375 -2.65 10.27 -16.50
CA PHE A 375 -1.56 11.21 -16.31
C PHE A 375 -1.55 12.26 -17.40
N PHE A 376 -1.31 13.51 -17.00
CA PHE A 376 -1.30 14.65 -17.92
C PHE A 376 -0.35 15.75 -17.39
N GLU A 377 -0.28 16.87 -18.08
CA GLU A 377 0.43 18.06 -17.62
C GLU A 377 -0.60 19.13 -17.24
N PHE A 378 -0.45 19.70 -16.04
CA PHE A 378 -1.28 20.78 -15.57
C PHE A 378 -0.41 21.93 -15.04
N GLU A 379 -0.59 23.13 -15.61
CA GLU A 379 0.19 24.31 -15.28
C GLU A 379 1.73 24.09 -15.37
N GLY A 380 2.18 23.22 -16.30
CA GLY A 380 3.60 22.90 -16.52
C GLY A 380 4.18 21.87 -15.56
N LEU A 381 3.35 21.19 -14.76
CA LEU A 381 3.75 20.13 -13.83
C LEU A 381 3.12 18.80 -14.23
N PRO A 382 3.80 17.66 -13.98
CA PRO A 382 3.16 16.34 -14.05
C PRO A 382 1.95 16.31 -13.13
N ALA A 383 0.84 15.77 -13.61
CA ALA A 383 -0.42 15.71 -12.88
C ALA A 383 -1.12 14.37 -13.06
N TYR A 384 -1.99 14.03 -12.10
CA TYR A 384 -2.71 12.78 -12.07
C TYR A 384 -4.18 12.99 -11.68
N HIS A 385 -5.08 12.35 -12.43
CA HIS A 385 -6.50 12.22 -12.13
C HIS A 385 -6.72 11.21 -11.02
N THR A 386 -7.10 11.67 -9.82
CA THR A 386 -7.25 10.75 -8.67
C THR A 386 -8.55 9.95 -8.72
N GLY A 387 -9.59 10.47 -9.40
CA GLY A 387 -10.95 9.98 -9.31
C GLY A 387 -11.60 10.20 -7.94
N ASP A 388 -10.94 10.92 -7.05
CA ASP A 388 -11.47 11.31 -5.74
C ASP A 388 -12.16 12.67 -5.82
N VAL A 389 -13.31 12.80 -5.16
CA VAL A 389 -14.03 14.06 -5.00
C VAL A 389 -13.57 14.76 -3.73
N GLY A 390 -13.37 16.06 -3.81
CA GLY A 390 -13.03 16.87 -2.64
C GLY A 390 -13.29 18.34 -2.84
N SER A 391 -12.91 19.12 -1.84
CA SER A 391 -12.88 20.58 -1.88
C SER A 391 -11.69 21.08 -1.06
N MET A 392 -11.28 22.31 -1.29
CA MET A 392 -10.21 22.96 -0.55
C MET A 392 -10.76 24.19 0.19
N THR A 393 -10.41 24.35 1.46
CA THR A 393 -10.77 25.56 2.20
C THR A 393 -9.88 26.75 1.79
N ASP A 394 -10.25 27.97 2.23
CA ASP A 394 -9.43 29.18 1.97
C ASP A 394 -8.03 29.10 2.63
N GLU A 395 -7.89 28.30 3.70
CA GLU A 395 -6.64 28.03 4.40
C GLU A 395 -5.81 26.92 3.73
N GLY A 396 -6.29 26.33 2.62
CA GLY A 396 -5.62 25.25 1.88
C GLY A 396 -5.81 23.87 2.47
N LEU A 397 -6.77 23.66 3.38
CA LEU A 397 -7.09 22.35 3.94
C LEU A 397 -7.96 21.55 2.97
N LEU A 398 -7.50 20.36 2.57
CA LEU A 398 -8.25 19.45 1.71
C LEU A 398 -9.29 18.66 2.50
N LEU A 399 -10.50 18.65 1.97
CA LEU A 399 -11.65 17.89 2.48
C LEU A 399 -12.02 16.81 1.47
N TYR A 400 -12.17 15.58 1.94
CA TYR A 400 -12.52 14.43 1.11
C TYR A 400 -14.03 14.25 0.97
N GLY A 401 -14.54 14.13 -0.24
CA GLY A 401 -15.96 13.99 -0.58
C GLY A 401 -16.40 12.56 -0.95
N GLY A 402 -15.45 11.68 -1.29
CA GLY A 402 -15.73 10.31 -1.75
C GLY A 402 -15.06 9.98 -3.08
N ARG A 403 -15.56 8.94 -3.77
CA ARG A 403 -15.07 8.51 -5.10
C ARG A 403 -16.05 8.86 -6.21
N MET A 404 -15.52 9.13 -7.40
CA MET A 404 -16.30 9.28 -8.62
C MET A 404 -16.69 7.93 -9.23
N ASP A 405 -15.90 6.90 -8.98
CA ASP A 405 -16.03 5.54 -9.50
C ASP A 405 -16.47 4.52 -8.44
N PHE A 406 -16.38 3.23 -8.78
CA PHE A 406 -16.72 2.11 -7.90
C PHE A 406 -15.52 1.53 -7.16
N GLN A 407 -14.39 2.23 -7.13
CA GLN A 407 -13.26 1.83 -6.34
C GLN A 407 -13.55 2.00 -4.85
N ILE A 408 -13.12 1.05 -4.04
CA ILE A 408 -13.24 1.11 -2.59
C ILE A 408 -11.87 0.91 -1.93
N LYS A 409 -11.76 1.41 -0.70
CA LYS A 409 -10.67 1.07 0.21
C LYS A 409 -11.24 0.16 1.30
N PHE A 410 -10.75 -1.08 1.40
CA PHE A 410 -11.25 -2.08 2.33
C PHE A 410 -10.11 -2.86 2.98
N ASN A 411 -10.02 -2.81 4.30
CA ASN A 411 -8.91 -3.38 5.10
C ASN A 411 -7.52 -2.94 4.60
N GLY A 412 -7.42 -1.70 4.13
CA GLY A 412 -6.20 -1.13 3.60
C GLY A 412 -5.95 -1.39 2.12
N TYR A 413 -6.73 -2.25 1.50
CA TYR A 413 -6.57 -2.59 0.09
C TYR A 413 -7.40 -1.66 -0.81
N ARG A 414 -6.78 -1.19 -1.89
CA ARG A 414 -7.47 -0.50 -2.98
C ARG A 414 -8.09 -1.55 -3.89
N ILE A 415 -9.41 -1.61 -3.93
CA ILE A 415 -10.17 -2.66 -4.64
C ILE A 415 -11.07 -2.00 -5.68
N GLU A 416 -10.88 -2.40 -6.93
CA GLU A 416 -11.83 -2.13 -8.00
C GLU A 416 -12.97 -3.15 -7.91
N LEU A 417 -14.21 -2.70 -7.69
CA LEU A 417 -15.36 -3.62 -7.63
C LEU A 417 -15.60 -4.35 -8.95
N GLU A 418 -15.17 -3.75 -10.06
CA GLU A 418 -15.20 -4.37 -11.37
C GLU A 418 -14.23 -5.54 -11.47
N ASP A 419 -13.00 -5.41 -10.91
CA ASP A 419 -12.02 -6.49 -10.87
C ASP A 419 -12.55 -7.67 -10.03
N VAL A 420 -13.13 -7.40 -8.87
CA VAL A 420 -13.79 -8.43 -8.05
C VAL A 420 -14.90 -9.14 -8.84
N SER A 421 -15.75 -8.36 -9.52
CA SER A 421 -16.86 -8.90 -10.31
C SER A 421 -16.38 -9.78 -11.46
N GLN A 422 -15.32 -9.35 -12.17
CA GLN A 422 -14.72 -10.12 -13.26
C GLN A 422 -14.11 -11.43 -12.76
N ASN A 423 -13.43 -11.41 -11.62
CA ASN A 423 -12.86 -12.62 -11.02
C ASN A 423 -13.94 -13.59 -10.53
N LEU A 424 -15.03 -13.09 -9.93
CA LEU A 424 -16.20 -13.92 -9.58
C LEU A 424 -16.77 -14.65 -10.78
N ASN A 425 -16.86 -13.96 -11.94
CA ASN A 425 -17.41 -14.52 -13.17
C ASN A 425 -16.51 -15.60 -13.82
N LYS A 426 -15.27 -15.82 -13.33
CA LYS A 426 -14.43 -16.95 -13.75
C LYS A 426 -14.87 -18.29 -13.13
N SER A 427 -15.67 -18.26 -12.06
CA SER A 427 -16.13 -19.48 -11.43
C SER A 427 -16.97 -20.34 -12.36
N LYS A 428 -16.71 -21.65 -12.33
CA LYS A 428 -17.50 -22.63 -13.11
C LYS A 428 -18.97 -22.71 -12.68
N TYR A 429 -19.32 -22.19 -11.49
CA TYR A 429 -20.67 -22.19 -10.93
C TYR A 429 -21.46 -20.93 -11.23
N ILE A 430 -20.82 -19.86 -11.62
CA ILE A 430 -21.42 -18.51 -11.77
C ILE A 430 -21.67 -18.21 -13.24
N ASP A 431 -22.90 -17.76 -13.56
CA ASP A 431 -23.25 -17.19 -14.85
C ASP A 431 -22.96 -15.71 -14.88
N SER A 432 -23.39 -14.99 -13.84
CA SER A 432 -23.11 -13.56 -13.68
C SER A 432 -22.99 -13.16 -12.20
N ALA A 433 -22.03 -12.31 -11.89
CA ALA A 433 -21.87 -11.77 -10.54
C ALA A 433 -21.43 -10.31 -10.54
N VAL A 434 -21.87 -9.58 -9.53
CA VAL A 434 -21.47 -8.20 -9.25
C VAL A 434 -21.14 -8.02 -7.79
N ALA A 435 -19.94 -7.49 -7.51
CA ALA A 435 -19.51 -7.13 -6.18
C ALA A 435 -20.05 -5.76 -5.77
N VAL A 436 -20.48 -5.63 -4.51
CA VAL A 436 -20.98 -4.39 -3.94
C VAL A 436 -20.49 -4.20 -2.49
N PRO A 437 -20.14 -2.98 -2.07
CA PRO A 437 -19.72 -2.69 -0.72
C PRO A 437 -20.95 -2.48 0.18
N ARG A 438 -20.86 -2.96 1.41
CA ARG A 438 -21.77 -2.56 2.48
C ARG A 438 -21.05 -1.61 3.41
N TYR A 439 -21.64 -0.43 3.61
CA TYR A 439 -21.09 0.59 4.50
C TYR A 439 -21.69 0.48 5.90
N ASN A 440 -20.91 0.85 6.90
CA ASN A 440 -21.40 1.08 8.25
C ASN A 440 -22.00 2.52 8.39
N LYS A 441 -22.44 2.87 9.60
CA LYS A 441 -23.01 4.21 9.89
C LYS A 441 -21.98 5.35 9.73
N ASP A 442 -20.70 5.03 9.75
CA ASP A 442 -19.61 5.97 9.63
C ASP A 442 -19.10 6.03 8.17
N HIS A 443 -19.88 5.51 7.20
CA HIS A 443 -19.57 5.41 5.77
C HIS A 443 -18.31 4.59 5.42
N LYS A 444 -17.77 3.81 6.37
CA LYS A 444 -16.65 2.90 6.13
C LYS A 444 -17.17 1.58 5.54
N VAL A 445 -16.46 1.03 4.56
CA VAL A 445 -16.78 -0.31 4.03
C VAL A 445 -16.65 -1.33 5.15
N GLN A 446 -17.76 -1.99 5.47
CA GLN A 446 -17.84 -3.03 6.49
C GLN A 446 -17.65 -4.43 5.93
N ASN A 447 -18.24 -4.67 4.77
CA ASN A 447 -18.23 -5.96 4.09
C ASN A 447 -18.26 -5.77 2.58
N LEU A 448 -17.64 -6.70 1.88
CA LEU A 448 -17.84 -6.91 0.46
C LEU A 448 -18.87 -8.02 0.27
N LEU A 449 -19.89 -7.78 -0.55
CA LEU A 449 -20.94 -8.73 -0.90
C LEU A 449 -20.94 -8.97 -2.40
N ALA A 450 -21.45 -10.11 -2.84
CA ALA A 450 -21.68 -10.40 -4.25
C ALA A 450 -23.16 -10.74 -4.52
N TYR A 451 -23.76 -10.10 -5.50
CA TYR A 451 -24.98 -10.60 -6.13
C TYR A 451 -24.58 -11.60 -7.20
N VAL A 452 -25.22 -12.78 -7.22
CA VAL A 452 -24.81 -13.90 -8.06
C VAL A 452 -26.01 -14.53 -8.75
N ILE A 453 -25.90 -14.73 -10.05
CA ILE A 453 -26.73 -15.63 -10.85
C ILE A 453 -25.92 -16.92 -11.05
N LEU A 454 -26.49 -18.03 -10.65
CA LEU A 454 -25.87 -19.35 -10.87
C LEU A 454 -26.11 -19.83 -12.31
N LYS A 455 -25.17 -20.63 -12.82
CA LYS A 455 -25.41 -21.36 -14.07
C LYS A 455 -26.55 -22.38 -13.91
N ASP A 456 -27.20 -22.70 -15.03
CA ASP A 456 -28.28 -23.69 -15.06
C ASP A 456 -27.84 -25.03 -14.46
N GLY A 457 -28.70 -25.59 -13.62
CA GLY A 457 -28.47 -26.89 -12.96
C GLY A 457 -27.44 -26.87 -11.82
N VAL A 458 -26.88 -25.73 -11.42
CA VAL A 458 -25.95 -25.65 -10.29
C VAL A 458 -26.69 -25.75 -8.96
N ALA A 459 -27.83 -25.08 -8.82
CA ALA A 459 -28.59 -25.08 -7.58
C ALA A 459 -29.03 -26.50 -7.17
N GLU A 460 -29.35 -27.36 -8.13
CA GLU A 460 -29.78 -28.73 -7.92
C GLU A 460 -28.65 -29.69 -7.52
N GLN A 461 -27.39 -29.29 -7.68
CA GLN A 461 -26.23 -30.11 -7.30
C GLN A 461 -25.90 -30.02 -5.81
N PHE A 462 -26.52 -29.09 -5.08
CA PHE A 462 -26.23 -28.84 -3.68
C PHE A 462 -27.52 -28.85 -2.85
N GLU A 463 -27.42 -29.32 -1.61
CA GLU A 463 -28.56 -29.36 -0.70
C GLU A 463 -28.88 -27.98 -0.07
N ARG A 464 -27.87 -27.12 0.07
CA ARG A 464 -28.00 -25.81 0.74
C ARG A 464 -27.17 -24.74 0.04
N GLU A 465 -27.63 -23.51 0.05
CA GLU A 465 -26.91 -22.36 -0.50
C GLU A 465 -25.51 -22.15 0.10
N ILE A 466 -25.32 -22.53 1.38
CA ILE A 466 -24.02 -22.43 2.03
C ILE A 466 -22.98 -23.36 1.40
N ASP A 467 -23.41 -24.52 0.90
CA ASP A 467 -22.55 -25.51 0.25
C ASP A 467 -22.13 -25.01 -1.14
N ILE A 468 -23.05 -24.32 -1.86
CA ILE A 468 -22.75 -23.62 -3.11
C ILE A 468 -21.71 -22.51 -2.85
N THR A 469 -21.94 -21.69 -1.82
CA THR A 469 -21.04 -20.60 -1.45
C THR A 469 -19.63 -21.12 -1.14
N LYS A 470 -19.52 -22.24 -0.44
CA LYS A 470 -18.25 -22.89 -0.13
C LYS A 470 -17.55 -23.37 -1.41
N ALA A 471 -18.27 -24.04 -2.28
CA ALA A 471 -17.73 -24.53 -3.55
C ALA A 471 -17.24 -23.39 -4.46
N ILE A 472 -17.98 -22.26 -4.52
CA ILE A 472 -17.56 -21.06 -5.25
C ILE A 472 -16.26 -20.48 -4.66
N LYS A 473 -16.16 -20.38 -3.34
CA LYS A 473 -14.95 -19.85 -2.67
C LYS A 473 -13.74 -20.72 -2.92
N GLU A 474 -13.89 -22.04 -2.83
CA GLU A 474 -12.84 -23.02 -3.14
C GLU A 474 -12.41 -22.92 -4.63
N ASP A 475 -13.35 -22.75 -5.55
CA ASP A 475 -13.08 -22.62 -6.99
C ASP A 475 -12.33 -21.31 -7.35
N LEU A 476 -12.44 -20.31 -6.49
CA LEU A 476 -11.84 -18.98 -6.69
C LEU A 476 -10.59 -18.71 -5.83
N GLU A 477 -10.14 -19.67 -5.02
CA GLU A 477 -9.05 -19.49 -4.05
C GLU A 477 -7.73 -19.10 -4.73
N ASP A 478 -7.41 -19.73 -5.85
CA ASP A 478 -6.20 -19.43 -6.64
C ASP A 478 -6.36 -18.21 -7.57
N ILE A 479 -7.59 -17.73 -7.75
CA ILE A 479 -7.95 -16.67 -8.69
C ILE A 479 -8.01 -15.30 -8.01
N MET A 480 -8.55 -15.26 -6.79
CA MET A 480 -8.84 -14.01 -6.07
C MET A 480 -8.01 -13.89 -4.81
N MET A 481 -7.53 -12.67 -4.55
CA MET A 481 -6.93 -12.34 -3.26
C MET A 481 -7.99 -12.54 -2.14
N SER A 482 -7.56 -13.05 -1.00
CA SER A 482 -8.45 -13.35 0.13
C SER A 482 -9.24 -12.12 0.62
N TYR A 483 -8.63 -10.93 0.57
CA TYR A 483 -9.28 -9.66 0.94
C TYR A 483 -10.32 -9.18 -0.09
N MET A 484 -10.29 -9.68 -1.32
CA MET A 484 -11.29 -9.40 -2.37
C MET A 484 -12.48 -10.35 -2.32
N MET A 485 -12.36 -11.47 -1.58
CA MET A 485 -13.41 -12.49 -1.53
C MET A 485 -14.64 -11.97 -0.76
N PRO A 486 -15.83 -11.94 -1.39
CA PRO A 486 -17.04 -11.48 -0.72
C PRO A 486 -17.36 -12.29 0.53
N SER A 487 -17.71 -11.60 1.61
CA SER A 487 -18.10 -12.23 2.86
C SER A 487 -19.48 -12.90 2.76
N LYS A 488 -20.34 -12.41 1.87
CA LYS A 488 -21.71 -12.91 1.65
C LYS A 488 -22.05 -12.93 0.16
N PHE A 489 -22.69 -14.02 -0.27
CA PHE A 489 -23.24 -14.20 -1.61
C PHE A 489 -24.77 -14.09 -1.53
N LEU A 490 -25.35 -13.33 -2.46
CA LEU A 490 -26.78 -13.05 -2.55
C LEU A 490 -27.27 -13.59 -3.90
N TYR A 491 -27.85 -14.78 -3.87
CA TYR A 491 -28.29 -15.47 -5.08
C TYR A 491 -29.56 -14.85 -5.64
N ARG A 492 -29.62 -14.66 -6.96
CA ARG A 492 -30.71 -14.05 -7.70
C ARG A 492 -30.96 -14.73 -9.04
N GLU A 493 -32.20 -14.63 -9.55
CA GLU A 493 -32.56 -15.09 -10.90
C GLU A 493 -32.16 -14.07 -11.98
N SER A 494 -32.09 -12.78 -11.61
CA SER A 494 -31.69 -11.70 -12.53
C SER A 494 -31.07 -10.53 -11.76
N LEU A 495 -30.25 -9.74 -12.47
CA LEU A 495 -29.69 -8.49 -11.96
C LEU A 495 -30.40 -7.29 -12.60
N PRO A 496 -30.64 -6.19 -11.87
CA PRO A 496 -31.26 -4.99 -12.43
C PRO A 496 -30.34 -4.36 -13.48
N LEU A 497 -30.95 -3.84 -14.54
CA LEU A 497 -30.26 -3.17 -15.63
C LEU A 497 -30.58 -1.68 -15.65
N THR A 498 -29.59 -0.89 -16.05
CA THR A 498 -29.79 0.53 -16.39
C THR A 498 -30.59 0.63 -17.70
N PRO A 499 -31.14 1.82 -18.04
CA PRO A 499 -31.81 2.04 -19.31
C PRO A 499 -30.97 1.67 -20.55
N ASN A 500 -29.65 1.69 -20.44
CA ASN A 500 -28.70 1.34 -21.49
C ASN A 500 -28.32 -0.16 -21.50
N GLY A 501 -29.01 -1.01 -20.73
CA GLY A 501 -28.81 -2.46 -20.70
C GLY A 501 -27.58 -2.94 -19.91
N LYS A 502 -26.88 -2.06 -19.19
CA LYS A 502 -25.79 -2.43 -18.27
C LYS A 502 -26.34 -2.74 -16.89
N ILE A 503 -25.66 -3.59 -16.11
CA ILE A 503 -26.03 -3.87 -14.72
C ILE A 503 -26.03 -2.55 -13.91
N ASP A 504 -27.11 -2.31 -13.17
CA ASP A 504 -27.26 -1.13 -12.29
C ASP A 504 -26.55 -1.34 -10.95
N ILE A 505 -25.22 -1.19 -10.98
CA ILE A 505 -24.37 -1.31 -9.78
C ILE A 505 -24.77 -0.30 -8.72
N LYS A 506 -25.11 0.96 -9.09
CA LYS A 506 -25.53 2.01 -8.14
C LYS A 506 -26.82 1.62 -7.41
N GLY A 507 -27.79 1.06 -8.15
CA GLY A 507 -29.02 0.54 -7.57
C GLY A 507 -28.75 -0.61 -6.60
N LEU A 508 -27.89 -1.54 -6.94
CA LEU A 508 -27.51 -2.66 -6.09
C LEU A 508 -26.77 -2.21 -4.82
N ILE A 509 -25.84 -1.24 -4.91
CA ILE A 509 -25.18 -0.61 -3.76
C ILE A 509 -26.20 0.06 -2.85
N SER A 510 -27.15 0.81 -3.42
CA SER A 510 -28.22 1.46 -2.66
C SER A 510 -29.11 0.43 -1.94
N GLU A 511 -29.44 -0.68 -2.59
CA GLU A 511 -30.26 -1.74 -2.00
C GLU A 511 -29.63 -2.34 -0.72
N VAL A 512 -28.33 -2.65 -0.73
CA VAL A 512 -27.67 -3.26 0.45
C VAL A 512 -27.42 -2.27 1.58
N ASN A 513 -27.40 -0.97 1.28
CA ASN A 513 -27.07 0.07 2.26
C ASN A 513 -28.32 0.78 2.84
N ASN A 514 -29.50 0.61 2.24
CA ASN A 514 -30.76 1.15 2.73
C ASN A 514 -31.63 0.13 3.50
N ARG A 515 -31.11 -1.05 3.79
CA ARG A 515 -31.80 -2.11 4.56
C ARG A 515 -31.49 -2.05 6.04
#